data_6cb246659d18d01b76a81319b0cccc3c
#
_entry.id   6cb246659d18d01b76a81319b0cccc3c
#
_cell.length_a   1.000
_cell.length_b   1.000
_cell.length_c   1.000
_cell.angle_alpha   90.00
_cell.angle_beta   90.00
_cell.angle_gamma   90.00
#
_symmetry.space_group_name_H-M   'P 1'
#
loop_
_entity.id
_entity.type
_entity.pdbx_description
1 polymer ?
#
loop_
_entity_poly.entity_id
_entity_poly.type
_entity_poly.pdbx_seq_one_letter_code
_entity_poly.pdbx_strand_id
1 'polypeptide(L)'
;MKVSQNNQRLQKTKYLGSNAKNRVELEDKQRVHRRFSATSNRETSEFEYGSLERILSRENLLLAMKRVISNKGSHGVDGMTVYELRQFLKDNWLSIKESILNNEYKPMPVRRVEIPKPNGGTRLLGIPTVLDRFIQQAIAQELNYIYDENFSENSFGFRPRRGAKDAIQKAETYINEGYRWVVDIDLEKFFDRVNHDILMYKLSRSIKDKRVLRLIRKYLQAGIMINGIVVTSEEGAPQGGPLSPILSNIMLDELDKELEKREHKFCRYADDCNIYVKSKRAGERVMDNITNFIEGKLKLKVNRSKSAVERPWKRKFLGFTIMLSFGKACTTISKQSLKRYKDKIREILSRSKPMTLEQRIIKMNQINIGWINYYGIAKCKGIAQQLDKWIRQRLRMCIWKQWKKVKTRYKNLKKLGLNHYQAIKFANTRKGYWRTANSAISNTTLTNQFFTDLGLKSLTHQYIKIH
;
A
#
# COMPACT_ATOMS: atom_id res chain seq x y z
N MET A 1 4.89 3.95 54.90
CA MET A 1 4.43 5.01 53.96
C MET A 1 5.56 5.71 53.16
N LYS A 2 6.84 5.35 53.28
CA LYS A 2 7.95 5.97 52.49
C LYS A 2 8.38 5.19 51.23
N VAL A 3 7.94 3.97 51.02
CA VAL A 3 8.31 3.14 49.83
C VAL A 3 7.43 3.41 48.62
N SER A 4 6.18 3.85 48.82
CA SER A 4 5.21 4.11 47.73
C SER A 4 5.50 5.41 46.94
N GLN A 5 6.13 6.41 47.56
CA GLN A 5 6.42 7.69 46.87
C GLN A 5 7.68 7.63 45.98
N ASN A 6 8.63 6.74 46.26
CA ASN A 6 9.82 6.59 45.43
C ASN A 6 9.54 5.87 44.11
N ASN A 7 8.58 4.94 44.09
CA ASN A 7 8.21 4.24 42.83
C ASN A 7 7.43 5.13 41.87
N GLN A 8 6.65 6.08 42.35
CA GLN A 8 5.96 7.05 41.48
C GLN A 8 6.91 8.11 40.90
N ARG A 9 7.96 8.50 41.62
CA ARG A 9 9.00 9.41 41.09
C ARG A 9 9.88 8.73 40.03
N LEU A 10 10.25 7.47 40.22
CA LEU A 10 11.03 6.69 39.22
C LEU A 10 10.23 6.39 37.94
N GLN A 11 8.92 6.19 38.05
CA GLN A 11 8.07 6.03 36.82
C GLN A 11 7.86 7.36 36.10
N LYS A 12 7.69 8.50 36.81
CA LYS A 12 7.59 9.82 36.14
C LYS A 12 8.89 10.24 35.45
N THR A 13 10.06 9.95 36.02
CA THR A 13 11.36 10.25 35.39
C THR A 13 11.65 9.36 34.16
N LYS A 14 11.20 8.09 34.16
CA LYS A 14 11.30 7.24 32.94
C LYS A 14 10.38 7.70 31.79
N TYR A 15 9.18 8.22 32.12
CA TYR A 15 8.26 8.75 31.09
C TYR A 15 8.74 10.10 30.50
N LEU A 16 9.33 10.95 31.31
CA LEU A 16 9.91 12.22 30.87
C LEU A 16 11.19 12.01 30.05
N GLY A 17 12.01 11.01 30.38
CA GLY A 17 13.22 10.66 29.63
C GLY A 17 12.95 10.06 28.25
N SER A 18 11.87 9.28 28.09
CA SER A 18 11.51 8.71 26.78
C SER A 18 10.91 9.76 25.83
N ASN A 19 10.12 10.70 26.35
CA ASN A 19 9.58 11.80 25.52
C ASN A 19 10.65 12.83 25.14
N ALA A 20 11.65 13.07 26.00
CA ALA A 20 12.76 13.95 25.68
C ALA A 20 13.70 13.32 24.63
N LYS A 21 14.01 12.02 24.73
CA LYS A 21 14.81 11.31 23.72
C LYS A 21 14.10 11.27 22.36
N ASN A 22 12.78 11.01 22.32
CA ASN A 22 12.02 11.02 21.06
C ASN A 22 11.89 12.44 20.46
N ARG A 23 11.87 13.50 21.27
CA ARG A 23 11.89 14.89 20.79
C ARG A 23 13.28 15.27 20.24
N VAL A 24 14.34 14.90 20.93
CA VAL A 24 15.72 15.14 20.46
C VAL A 24 16.01 14.36 19.17
N GLU A 25 15.56 13.08 19.05
CA GLU A 25 15.69 12.32 17.80
C GLU A 25 14.85 12.89 16.65
N LEU A 26 13.70 13.50 16.93
CA LEU A 26 12.88 14.17 15.90
C LEU A 26 13.48 15.51 15.50
N GLU A 27 14.01 16.29 16.44
CA GLU A 27 14.72 17.55 16.17
C GLU A 27 16.04 17.32 15.46
N ASP A 28 16.80 16.28 15.81
CA ASP A 28 18.02 15.89 15.08
C ASP A 28 17.70 15.36 13.67
N LYS A 29 16.64 14.58 13.49
CA LYS A 29 16.18 14.18 12.14
C LYS A 29 15.73 15.38 11.31
N GLN A 30 15.08 16.38 11.92
CA GLN A 30 14.71 17.63 11.22
C GLN A 30 15.91 18.54 10.97
N ARG A 31 16.89 18.62 11.90
CA ARG A 31 18.14 19.35 11.70
C ARG A 31 19.03 18.71 10.65
N VAL A 32 19.14 17.38 10.62
CA VAL A 32 19.83 16.63 9.59
C VAL A 32 19.12 16.84 8.24
N HIS A 33 17.78 16.81 8.18
CA HIS A 33 17.03 17.13 6.96
C HIS A 33 17.21 18.58 6.49
N ARG A 34 17.28 19.56 7.41
CA ARG A 34 17.55 20.97 7.08
C ARG A 34 19.02 21.20 6.66
N ARG A 35 19.99 20.53 7.30
CA ARG A 35 21.40 20.60 6.87
C ARG A 35 21.64 19.89 5.53
N PHE A 36 21.03 18.72 5.30
CA PHE A 36 21.07 18.05 3.99
C PHE A 36 20.38 18.88 2.91
N SER A 37 19.27 19.53 3.19
CA SER A 37 18.59 20.45 2.26
C SER A 37 19.42 21.71 1.97
N ALA A 38 20.14 22.25 2.94
CA ALA A 38 20.94 23.48 2.76
C ALA A 38 22.30 23.24 2.06
N THR A 39 22.93 22.07 2.27
CA THR A 39 24.16 21.66 1.53
C THR A 39 23.83 21.13 0.15
N SER A 40 22.73 20.40 0.00
CA SER A 40 22.19 19.90 -1.27
C SER A 40 21.92 21.05 -2.26
N ASN A 41 21.38 22.17 -1.77
CA ASN A 41 21.09 23.31 -2.64
C ASN A 41 22.35 24.02 -3.22
N ARG A 42 23.55 23.76 -2.72
CA ARG A 42 24.76 24.40 -3.27
C ARG A 42 25.42 23.62 -4.40
N GLU A 43 25.47 22.26 -4.34
CA GLU A 43 26.05 21.47 -5.43
C GLU A 43 25.04 21.14 -6.55
N THR A 44 23.73 21.08 -6.24
CA THR A 44 22.68 20.81 -7.25
C THR A 44 22.19 22.07 -7.97
N SER A 45 22.56 23.26 -7.53
CA SER A 45 22.23 24.53 -8.21
C SER A 45 22.96 24.74 -9.53
N GLU A 46 24.04 23.99 -9.78
CA GLU A 46 24.84 24.10 -11.01
C GLU A 46 24.21 23.34 -12.20
N PHE A 47 23.35 22.33 -11.95
CA PHE A 47 22.78 21.51 -13.03
C PHE A 47 21.34 21.85 -13.32
N GLU A 48 21.01 21.95 -14.61
CA GLU A 48 19.63 22.15 -15.07
C GLU A 48 18.72 20.99 -14.61
N TYR A 49 17.48 21.33 -14.21
CA TYR A 49 16.49 20.32 -13.81
C TYR A 49 16.24 19.33 -14.96
N GLY A 50 16.19 18.05 -14.63
CA GLY A 50 15.99 16.99 -15.61
C GLY A 50 17.23 16.62 -16.41
N SER A 51 18.44 17.16 -16.08
CA SER A 51 19.69 16.75 -16.69
C SER A 51 20.18 15.41 -16.17
N LEU A 52 20.97 14.71 -16.98
CA LEU A 52 21.56 13.44 -16.62
C LEU A 52 22.55 13.58 -15.46
N GLU A 53 23.30 14.68 -15.41
CA GLU A 53 24.25 15.01 -14.35
C GLU A 53 23.54 15.13 -12.99
N ARG A 54 22.38 15.77 -12.96
CA ARG A 54 21.56 15.91 -11.74
C ARG A 54 21.00 14.55 -11.30
N ILE A 55 20.53 13.73 -12.23
CA ILE A 55 20.08 12.36 -11.93
C ILE A 55 21.22 11.53 -11.33
N LEU A 56 22.42 11.64 -11.88
CA LEU A 56 23.63 10.91 -11.46
C LEU A 56 24.41 11.63 -10.35
N SER A 57 23.87 12.69 -9.75
CA SER A 57 24.49 13.36 -8.61
C SER A 57 24.59 12.42 -7.42
N ARG A 58 25.67 12.57 -6.63
CA ARG A 58 25.96 11.70 -5.47
C ARG A 58 24.78 11.65 -4.48
N GLU A 59 24.15 12.77 -4.22
CA GLU A 59 23.05 12.89 -3.27
C GLU A 59 21.83 12.13 -3.74
N ASN A 60 21.42 12.32 -5.01
CA ASN A 60 20.29 11.65 -5.60
C ASN A 60 20.51 10.12 -5.64
N LEU A 61 21.71 9.67 -5.97
CA LEU A 61 22.07 8.26 -6.01
C LEU A 61 22.07 7.62 -4.61
N LEU A 62 22.60 8.30 -3.59
CA LEU A 62 22.57 7.79 -2.21
C LEU A 62 21.13 7.64 -1.71
N LEU A 63 20.24 8.59 -2.04
CA LEU A 63 18.82 8.50 -1.71
C LEU A 63 18.15 7.34 -2.46
N ALA A 64 18.45 7.16 -3.74
CA ALA A 64 17.93 6.06 -4.56
C ALA A 64 18.35 4.70 -3.99
N MET A 65 19.64 4.54 -3.67
CA MET A 65 20.17 3.32 -3.05
C MET A 65 19.46 3.00 -1.72
N LYS A 66 19.31 4.01 -0.84
CA LYS A 66 18.60 3.85 0.44
C LYS A 66 17.17 3.37 0.24
N ARG A 67 16.44 3.94 -0.73
CA ARG A 67 15.05 3.55 -1.04
C ARG A 67 14.96 2.13 -1.58
N VAL A 68 15.84 1.75 -2.52
CA VAL A 68 15.85 0.40 -3.10
C VAL A 68 16.15 -0.66 -2.04
N ILE A 69 17.14 -0.43 -1.18
CA ILE A 69 17.48 -1.36 -0.09
C ILE A 69 16.34 -1.46 0.93
N SER A 70 15.74 -0.33 1.31
CA SER A 70 14.65 -0.32 2.30
C SER A 70 13.39 -1.05 1.83
N ASN A 71 13.13 -1.10 0.53
CA ASN A 71 11.99 -1.81 -0.05
C ASN A 71 12.13 -3.34 -0.02
N LYS A 72 13.34 -3.88 0.22
CA LYS A 72 13.60 -5.33 0.33
C LYS A 72 12.98 -6.16 -0.80
N GLY A 73 12.95 -5.60 -2.01
CA GLY A 73 12.34 -6.24 -3.17
C GLY A 73 13.12 -7.48 -3.63
N SER A 74 12.43 -8.41 -4.30
CA SER A 74 13.02 -9.63 -4.87
C SER A 74 14.05 -9.32 -5.96
N HIS A 75 14.96 -10.27 -6.25
CA HIS A 75 15.97 -10.15 -7.32
C HIS A 75 15.32 -10.09 -8.72
N GLY A 76 16.05 -9.53 -9.69
CA GLY A 76 15.71 -9.54 -11.11
C GLY A 76 16.07 -10.86 -11.81
N VAL A 77 16.41 -10.77 -13.11
CA VAL A 77 16.86 -11.91 -13.92
C VAL A 77 18.30 -12.32 -13.60
N ASP A 78 19.09 -11.39 -13.07
CA ASP A 78 20.48 -11.54 -12.67
C ASP A 78 20.69 -12.27 -11.32
N GLY A 79 19.63 -12.47 -10.55
CA GLY A 79 19.69 -13.09 -9.23
C GLY A 79 20.25 -12.20 -8.12
N MET A 80 20.78 -11.00 -8.42
CA MET A 80 21.35 -10.09 -7.43
C MET A 80 20.31 -9.61 -6.42
N THR A 81 20.63 -9.68 -5.13
CA THR A 81 19.79 -9.20 -4.05
C THR A 81 20.04 -7.71 -3.73
N VAL A 82 19.07 -7.07 -3.06
CA VAL A 82 19.21 -5.66 -2.64
C VAL A 82 20.35 -5.44 -1.64
N TYR A 83 20.79 -6.48 -0.93
CA TYR A 83 21.87 -6.39 0.06
C TYR A 83 23.27 -6.34 -0.60
N GLU A 84 23.38 -6.91 -1.78
CA GLU A 84 24.63 -6.93 -2.57
C GLU A 84 24.85 -5.62 -3.32
N LEU A 85 23.79 -4.81 -3.54
CA LEU A 85 23.84 -3.57 -4.33
C LEU A 85 24.96 -2.63 -3.90
N ARG A 86 25.17 -2.45 -2.59
CA ARG A 86 26.19 -1.51 -2.09
C ARG A 86 27.60 -1.91 -2.50
N GLN A 87 27.94 -3.19 -2.38
CA GLN A 87 29.25 -3.70 -2.77
C GLN A 87 29.39 -3.67 -4.27
N PHE A 88 28.41 -4.12 -5.01
CA PHE A 88 28.39 -4.09 -6.46
C PHE A 88 28.64 -2.68 -7.03
N LEU A 89 28.00 -1.65 -6.46
CA LEU A 89 28.19 -0.27 -6.89
C LEU A 89 29.59 0.27 -6.54
N LYS A 90 30.23 -0.18 -5.44
CA LYS A 90 31.61 0.23 -5.13
C LYS A 90 32.57 -0.23 -6.21
N ASP A 91 32.38 -1.43 -6.73
CA ASP A 91 33.31 -2.08 -7.63
C ASP A 91 33.06 -1.66 -9.11
N ASN A 92 31.79 -1.36 -9.46
CA ASN A 92 31.40 -1.21 -10.87
C ASN A 92 30.83 0.16 -11.24
N TRP A 93 30.60 1.07 -10.26
CA TRP A 93 29.84 2.29 -10.52
C TRP A 93 30.48 3.22 -11.56
N LEU A 94 31.79 3.35 -11.59
CA LEU A 94 32.49 4.23 -12.54
C LEU A 94 32.19 3.80 -13.99
N SER A 95 32.36 2.53 -14.29
CA SER A 95 32.10 1.95 -15.61
C SER A 95 30.59 2.07 -15.99
N ILE A 96 29.68 1.79 -15.02
CA ILE A 96 28.24 1.94 -15.26
C ILE A 96 27.89 3.39 -15.53
N LYS A 97 28.39 4.33 -14.75
CA LYS A 97 28.17 5.77 -14.95
C LYS A 97 28.64 6.22 -16.33
N GLU A 98 29.83 5.82 -16.74
CA GLU A 98 30.38 6.12 -18.06
C GLU A 98 29.51 5.56 -19.19
N SER A 99 29.07 4.31 -19.09
CA SER A 99 28.16 3.71 -20.07
C SER A 99 26.80 4.44 -20.16
N ILE A 100 26.29 5.00 -19.03
CA ILE A 100 25.07 5.81 -19.04
C ILE A 100 25.33 7.16 -19.74
N LEU A 101 26.45 7.83 -19.43
CA LEU A 101 26.80 9.12 -20.01
C LEU A 101 27.01 9.01 -21.53
N ASN A 102 27.63 7.93 -21.97
CA ASN A 102 27.89 7.62 -23.40
C ASN A 102 26.66 7.04 -24.12
N ASN A 103 25.51 6.89 -23.42
CA ASN A 103 24.31 6.28 -23.96
C ASN A 103 24.48 4.80 -24.39
N GLU A 104 25.45 4.11 -23.84
CA GLU A 104 25.73 2.68 -24.11
C GLU A 104 25.00 1.74 -23.17
N TYR A 105 24.59 2.24 -21.99
CA TYR A 105 23.86 1.45 -21.00
C TYR A 105 22.61 0.81 -21.60
N LYS A 106 22.49 -0.51 -21.42
CA LYS A 106 21.35 -1.30 -21.86
C LYS A 106 20.63 -1.89 -20.63
N PRO A 107 19.41 -1.46 -20.30
CA PRO A 107 18.61 -2.09 -19.25
C PRO A 107 18.41 -3.58 -19.51
N MET A 108 18.45 -4.38 -18.46
CA MET A 108 18.16 -5.80 -18.57
C MET A 108 16.62 -6.04 -18.66
N PRO A 109 16.19 -7.13 -19.31
CA PRO A 109 14.78 -7.47 -19.33
C PRO A 109 14.24 -7.73 -17.93
N VAL A 110 12.96 -7.42 -17.70
CA VAL A 110 12.34 -7.65 -16.41
C VAL A 110 11.96 -9.12 -16.23
N ARG A 111 12.17 -9.66 -15.03
CA ARG A 111 11.73 -11.01 -14.66
C ARG A 111 10.22 -11.03 -14.43
N ARG A 112 9.50 -11.84 -15.21
CA ARG A 112 8.04 -11.97 -15.09
C ARG A 112 7.65 -12.79 -13.86
N VAL A 113 6.70 -12.28 -13.08
CA VAL A 113 6.07 -13.00 -11.97
C VAL A 113 4.55 -12.85 -12.06
N GLU A 114 3.85 -13.97 -11.93
CA GLU A 114 2.39 -14.00 -11.93
C GLU A 114 1.85 -13.94 -10.51
N ILE A 115 1.00 -12.96 -10.22
CA ILE A 115 0.33 -12.81 -8.92
C ILE A 115 -1.17 -13.04 -9.10
N PRO A 116 -1.78 -13.98 -8.36
CA PRO A 116 -3.22 -14.21 -8.43
C PRO A 116 -4.01 -12.96 -8.02
N LYS A 117 -5.00 -12.57 -8.81
CA LYS A 117 -5.93 -11.50 -8.44
C LYS A 117 -6.99 -12.02 -7.48
N PRO A 118 -7.43 -11.23 -6.50
CA PRO A 118 -8.47 -11.65 -5.53
C PRO A 118 -9.83 -12.01 -6.16
N ASN A 119 -10.09 -11.54 -7.38
CA ASN A 119 -11.35 -11.75 -8.11
C ASN A 119 -11.19 -12.75 -9.27
N GLY A 120 -10.12 -13.55 -9.27
CA GLY A 120 -9.77 -14.46 -10.36
C GLY A 120 -8.85 -13.81 -11.41
N GLY A 121 -8.14 -14.65 -12.16
CA GLY A 121 -7.10 -14.24 -13.11
C GLY A 121 -5.76 -13.88 -12.45
N THR A 122 -4.78 -13.51 -13.24
CA THR A 122 -3.42 -13.18 -12.82
C THR A 122 -3.09 -11.71 -13.10
N ARG A 123 -2.19 -11.16 -12.30
CA ARG A 123 -1.50 -9.89 -12.57
C ARG A 123 -0.06 -10.23 -12.93
N LEU A 124 0.39 -9.72 -14.04
CA LEU A 124 1.75 -9.90 -14.50
C LEU A 124 2.62 -8.78 -13.96
N LEU A 125 3.58 -9.10 -13.09
CA LEU A 125 4.58 -8.15 -12.63
C LEU A 125 5.90 -8.40 -13.35
N GLY A 126 6.57 -7.32 -13.76
CA GLY A 126 7.95 -7.35 -14.23
C GLY A 126 8.87 -6.86 -13.12
N ILE A 127 9.78 -7.69 -12.67
CA ILE A 127 10.76 -7.33 -11.65
C ILE A 127 12.07 -6.97 -12.35
N PRO A 128 12.46 -5.66 -12.40
CA PRO A 128 13.76 -5.25 -12.94
C PRO A 128 14.90 -5.75 -12.05
N THR A 129 16.12 -5.79 -12.57
CA THR A 129 17.33 -6.03 -11.77
C THR A 129 17.46 -4.99 -10.66
N VAL A 130 18.25 -5.28 -9.64
CA VAL A 130 18.46 -4.35 -8.53
C VAL A 130 19.17 -3.09 -9.01
N LEU A 131 20.11 -3.23 -9.95
CA LEU A 131 20.80 -2.12 -10.59
C LEU A 131 19.82 -1.25 -11.39
N ASP A 132 18.97 -1.84 -12.22
CA ASP A 132 17.98 -1.09 -12.98
C ASP A 132 16.98 -0.38 -12.07
N ARG A 133 16.55 -1.01 -10.97
CA ARG A 133 15.71 -0.33 -9.96
C ARG A 133 16.42 0.85 -9.31
N PHE A 134 17.72 0.77 -9.09
CA PHE A 134 18.50 1.86 -8.53
C PHE A 134 18.55 3.06 -9.49
N ILE A 135 18.85 2.84 -10.76
CA ILE A 135 18.89 3.89 -11.78
C ILE A 135 17.49 4.46 -12.03
N GLN A 136 16.46 3.59 -12.18
CA GLN A 136 15.07 4.02 -12.31
C GLN A 136 14.60 4.85 -11.10
N GLN A 137 15.03 4.50 -9.89
CA GLN A 137 14.70 5.25 -8.68
C GLN A 137 15.35 6.64 -8.70
N ALA A 138 16.57 6.77 -9.18
CA ALA A 138 17.24 8.06 -9.33
C ALA A 138 16.51 8.96 -10.35
N ILE A 139 16.11 8.40 -11.50
CA ILE A 139 15.31 9.09 -12.50
C ILE A 139 13.95 9.51 -11.91
N ALA A 140 13.25 8.59 -11.24
CA ALA A 140 11.93 8.85 -10.66
C ALA A 140 11.95 9.96 -9.61
N GLN A 141 13.03 10.13 -8.86
CA GLN A 141 13.19 11.21 -7.89
C GLN A 141 13.23 12.57 -8.58
N GLU A 142 13.98 12.68 -9.66
CA GLU A 142 14.08 13.91 -10.44
C GLU A 142 12.77 14.22 -11.18
N LEU A 143 12.13 13.22 -11.78
CA LEU A 143 10.82 13.40 -12.41
C LEU A 143 9.75 13.85 -11.41
N ASN A 144 9.73 13.28 -10.19
CA ASN A 144 8.80 13.74 -9.16
C ASN A 144 9.04 15.19 -8.78
N TYR A 145 10.30 15.64 -8.74
CA TYR A 145 10.61 17.03 -8.47
C TYR A 145 10.07 17.99 -9.56
N ILE A 146 10.20 17.60 -10.83
CA ILE A 146 9.77 18.43 -11.97
C ILE A 146 8.25 18.47 -12.12
N TYR A 147 7.58 17.33 -11.92
CA TYR A 147 6.17 17.18 -12.31
C TYR A 147 5.18 17.30 -11.14
N ASP A 148 5.57 16.96 -9.88
CA ASP A 148 4.60 16.83 -8.79
C ASP A 148 3.85 18.13 -8.48
N GLU A 149 4.52 19.28 -8.56
CA GLU A 149 3.91 20.60 -8.33
C GLU A 149 2.85 20.95 -9.38
N ASN A 150 2.99 20.43 -10.60
CA ASN A 150 2.11 20.72 -11.73
C ASN A 150 0.95 19.72 -11.88
N PHE A 151 0.95 18.64 -11.10
CA PHE A 151 -0.15 17.68 -11.11
C PHE A 151 -1.38 18.23 -10.39
N SER A 152 -2.55 17.82 -10.88
CA SER A 152 -3.84 18.16 -10.29
C SER A 152 -3.91 17.91 -8.78
N GLU A 153 -4.54 18.83 -8.04
CA GLU A 153 -4.88 18.69 -6.63
C GLU A 153 -5.82 17.48 -6.36
N ASN A 154 -6.51 16.99 -7.38
CA ASN A 154 -7.42 15.86 -7.32
C ASN A 154 -6.76 14.51 -7.69
N SER A 155 -5.43 14.53 -7.95
CA SER A 155 -4.60 13.36 -8.17
C SER A 155 -3.83 12.98 -6.90
N PHE A 156 -4.01 11.76 -6.38
CA PHE A 156 -3.50 11.34 -5.07
C PHE A 156 -2.56 10.13 -5.13
N GLY A 157 -2.65 9.29 -6.17
CA GLY A 157 -1.87 8.06 -6.27
C GLY A 157 -0.42 8.29 -6.61
N PHE A 158 0.50 7.59 -5.93
CA PHE A 158 1.95 7.61 -6.19
C PHE A 158 2.62 8.98 -6.08
N ARG A 159 2.02 9.91 -5.37
CA ARG A 159 2.56 11.26 -5.15
C ARG A 159 3.14 11.42 -3.75
N PRO A 160 4.21 12.22 -3.59
CA PRO A 160 4.72 12.58 -2.27
C PRO A 160 3.64 13.27 -1.42
N ARG A 161 3.59 12.95 -0.13
CA ARG A 161 2.69 13.57 0.87
C ARG A 161 1.19 13.43 0.59
N ARG A 162 0.79 12.63 -0.39
CA ARG A 162 -0.62 12.33 -0.72
C ARG A 162 -0.88 10.84 -0.64
N GLY A 163 -2.10 10.47 -0.27
CA GLY A 163 -2.44 9.07 -0.09
C GLY A 163 -3.92 8.76 -0.24
N ALA A 164 -4.26 7.51 -0.03
CA ALA A 164 -5.64 7.03 -0.11
C ALA A 164 -6.58 7.75 0.86
N LYS A 165 -6.06 8.18 2.03
CA LYS A 165 -6.84 8.94 3.02
C LYS A 165 -7.34 10.25 2.43
N ASP A 166 -6.45 11.01 1.79
CA ASP A 166 -6.78 12.33 1.24
C ASP A 166 -7.78 12.21 0.09
N ALA A 167 -7.60 11.19 -0.78
CA ALA A 167 -8.56 10.89 -1.84
C ALA A 167 -9.97 10.57 -1.31
N ILE A 168 -10.06 9.78 -0.24
CA ILE A 168 -11.35 9.43 0.39
C ILE A 168 -11.99 10.63 1.06
N GLN A 169 -11.24 11.46 1.77
CA GLN A 169 -11.74 12.70 2.39
C GLN A 169 -12.26 13.67 1.33
N LYS A 170 -11.53 13.83 0.22
CA LYS A 170 -11.96 14.68 -0.90
C LYS A 170 -13.25 14.15 -1.54
N ALA A 171 -13.36 12.84 -1.70
CA ALA A 171 -14.58 12.18 -2.20
C ALA A 171 -15.79 12.41 -1.26
N GLU A 172 -15.60 12.33 0.07
CA GLU A 172 -16.64 12.66 1.04
C GLU A 172 -17.10 14.11 0.93
N THR A 173 -16.15 15.04 0.74
CA THR A 173 -16.46 16.47 0.54
C THR A 173 -17.38 16.65 -0.65
N TYR A 174 -17.07 16.09 -1.82
CA TYR A 174 -17.90 16.21 -3.02
C TYR A 174 -19.31 15.61 -2.82
N ILE A 175 -19.41 14.47 -2.14
CA ILE A 175 -20.72 13.86 -1.85
C ILE A 175 -21.56 14.73 -0.89
N ASN A 176 -20.92 15.40 0.08
CA ASN A 176 -21.58 16.34 0.99
C ASN A 176 -22.03 17.63 0.28
N GLU A 177 -21.31 18.06 -0.77
CA GLU A 177 -21.69 19.17 -1.65
C GLU A 177 -22.85 18.81 -2.60
N GLY A 178 -23.40 17.60 -2.50
CA GLY A 178 -24.56 17.17 -3.29
C GLY A 178 -24.23 16.41 -4.57
N TYR A 179 -22.98 16.09 -4.87
CA TYR A 179 -22.57 15.26 -6.00
C TYR A 179 -22.76 13.77 -5.66
N ARG A 180 -24.02 13.30 -5.75
CA ARG A 180 -24.44 11.98 -5.26
C ARG A 180 -24.47 10.87 -6.30
N TRP A 181 -23.79 11.06 -7.43
CA TRP A 181 -23.53 10.04 -8.44
C TRP A 181 -22.04 9.99 -8.73
N VAL A 182 -21.53 8.82 -8.98
CA VAL A 182 -20.11 8.60 -9.31
C VAL A 182 -20.00 7.94 -10.68
N VAL A 183 -19.18 8.52 -11.53
CA VAL A 183 -18.69 7.93 -12.77
C VAL A 183 -17.37 7.27 -12.41
N ASP A 184 -17.39 5.96 -12.27
CA ASP A 184 -16.22 5.14 -11.92
C ASP A 184 -15.60 4.61 -13.22
N ILE A 185 -14.39 5.05 -13.53
CA ILE A 185 -13.66 4.71 -14.75
C ILE A 185 -12.52 3.76 -14.40
N ASP A 186 -12.56 2.54 -14.97
CA ASP A 186 -11.50 1.52 -14.88
C ASP A 186 -10.80 1.42 -16.25
N LEU A 187 -9.48 1.58 -16.30
CA LEU A 187 -8.70 1.44 -17.52
C LEU A 187 -8.30 -0.02 -17.74
N GLU A 188 -8.51 -0.51 -18.98
CA GLU A 188 -8.19 -1.89 -19.31
C GLU A 188 -6.68 -2.07 -19.49
N LYS A 189 -6.05 -2.83 -18.57
CA LYS A 189 -4.62 -3.13 -18.64
C LYS A 189 -3.76 -1.89 -18.87
N PHE A 190 -4.01 -0.83 -18.13
CA PHE A 190 -3.39 0.48 -18.32
C PHE A 190 -1.88 0.40 -18.57
N PHE A 191 -1.13 -0.26 -17.68
CA PHE A 191 0.33 -0.36 -17.82
C PHE A 191 0.79 -1.12 -19.07
N ASP A 192 -0.02 -2.06 -19.57
CA ASP A 192 0.31 -2.85 -20.75
C ASP A 192 -0.04 -2.12 -22.07
N ARG A 193 -0.74 -0.96 -21.99
CA ARG A 193 -1.27 -0.20 -23.13
C ARG A 193 -0.75 1.24 -23.21
N VAL A 194 0.21 1.61 -22.40
CA VAL A 194 0.82 2.95 -22.46
C VAL A 194 1.57 3.09 -23.80
N ASN A 195 1.10 3.98 -24.65
CA ASN A 195 1.80 4.29 -25.90
C ASN A 195 3.10 5.04 -25.60
N HIS A 196 4.23 4.48 -26.01
CA HIS A 196 5.57 5.00 -25.73
C HIS A 196 5.78 6.37 -26.35
N ASP A 197 5.32 6.61 -27.58
CA ASP A 197 5.56 7.87 -28.28
C ASP A 197 4.77 9.03 -27.67
N ILE A 198 3.51 8.79 -27.28
CA ILE A 198 2.71 9.78 -26.55
C ILE A 198 3.38 10.11 -25.21
N LEU A 199 3.84 9.10 -24.47
CA LEU A 199 4.52 9.32 -23.19
C LEU A 199 5.85 10.07 -23.39
N MET A 200 6.65 9.69 -24.37
CA MET A 200 7.94 10.35 -24.68
C MET A 200 7.73 11.80 -25.14
N TYR A 201 6.70 12.05 -25.94
CA TYR A 201 6.32 13.42 -26.30
C TYR A 201 5.98 14.28 -25.08
N LYS A 202 5.20 13.74 -24.12
CA LYS A 202 4.88 14.45 -22.86
C LYS A 202 6.14 14.74 -22.03
N LEU A 203 7.06 13.78 -21.95
CA LEU A 203 8.32 13.96 -21.23
C LEU A 203 9.22 15.00 -21.89
N SER A 204 9.30 15.03 -23.23
CA SER A 204 10.15 15.97 -23.97
C SER A 204 9.72 17.44 -23.82
N ARG A 205 8.47 17.71 -23.39
CA ARG A 205 8.00 19.06 -23.13
C ARG A 205 8.67 19.69 -21.90
N SER A 206 9.07 18.89 -20.92
CA SER A 206 9.67 19.35 -19.66
C SER A 206 11.13 18.95 -19.51
N ILE A 207 11.56 17.87 -20.18
CA ILE A 207 12.94 17.37 -20.11
C ILE A 207 13.64 17.70 -21.43
N LYS A 208 14.67 18.54 -21.37
CA LYS A 208 15.45 18.93 -22.56
C LYS A 208 16.60 17.98 -22.85
N ASP A 209 17.13 17.31 -21.83
CA ASP A 209 18.25 16.37 -21.98
C ASP A 209 17.83 15.10 -22.75
N LYS A 210 18.27 15.01 -24.00
CA LYS A 210 17.99 13.87 -24.87
C LYS A 210 18.56 12.54 -24.34
N ARG A 211 19.62 12.57 -23.53
CA ARG A 211 20.23 11.38 -22.92
C ARG A 211 19.28 10.76 -21.92
N VAL A 212 18.63 11.59 -21.09
CA VAL A 212 17.61 11.16 -20.12
C VAL A 212 16.41 10.56 -20.84
N LEU A 213 15.90 11.23 -21.86
CA LEU A 213 14.77 10.71 -22.68
C LEU A 213 15.11 9.36 -23.32
N ARG A 214 16.30 9.22 -23.89
CA ARG A 214 16.77 7.94 -24.47
C ARG A 214 16.85 6.84 -23.41
N LEU A 215 17.37 7.15 -22.23
CA LEU A 215 17.47 6.19 -21.12
C LEU A 215 16.07 5.74 -20.65
N ILE A 216 15.12 6.66 -20.51
CA ILE A 216 13.74 6.32 -20.17
C ILE A 216 13.13 5.42 -21.26
N ARG A 217 13.34 5.76 -22.55
CA ARG A 217 12.85 4.93 -23.67
C ARG A 217 13.44 3.52 -23.66
N LYS A 218 14.74 3.40 -23.36
CA LYS A 218 15.38 2.08 -23.18
C LYS A 218 14.71 1.25 -22.06
N TYR A 219 14.33 1.88 -20.95
CA TYR A 219 13.60 1.20 -19.87
C TYR A 219 12.19 0.75 -20.28
N LEU A 220 11.50 1.53 -21.08
CA LEU A 220 10.18 1.14 -21.61
C LEU A 220 10.32 -0.05 -22.57
N GLN A 221 11.40 -0.13 -23.33
CA GLN A 221 11.68 -1.14 -24.36
C GLN A 221 12.52 -2.34 -23.84
N ALA A 222 12.90 -2.37 -22.57
CA ALA A 222 13.81 -3.40 -22.02
C ALA A 222 13.30 -4.84 -22.15
N GLY A 223 12.01 -5.02 -22.46
CA GLY A 223 11.41 -6.34 -22.66
C GLY A 223 11.13 -7.09 -21.37
N ILE A 224 10.49 -8.23 -21.53
CA ILE A 224 10.09 -9.11 -20.43
C ILE A 224 10.68 -10.50 -20.68
N MET A 225 11.37 -11.05 -19.70
CA MET A 225 11.89 -12.41 -19.78
C MET A 225 10.83 -13.41 -19.36
N ILE A 226 10.48 -14.32 -20.28
CA ILE A 226 9.52 -15.41 -20.08
C ILE A 226 10.21 -16.71 -20.45
N ASN A 227 10.39 -17.61 -19.48
CA ASN A 227 11.02 -18.92 -19.71
C ASN A 227 12.36 -18.85 -20.49
N GLY A 228 13.19 -17.84 -20.19
CA GLY A 228 14.48 -17.66 -20.83
C GLY A 228 14.45 -16.90 -22.16
N ILE A 229 13.28 -16.57 -22.70
CA ILE A 229 13.10 -15.80 -23.93
C ILE A 229 12.75 -14.35 -23.60
N VAL A 230 13.42 -13.38 -24.23
CA VAL A 230 13.11 -11.96 -24.09
C VAL A 230 12.05 -11.58 -25.13
N VAL A 231 10.90 -11.13 -24.64
CA VAL A 231 9.82 -10.58 -25.47
C VAL A 231 9.85 -9.07 -25.32
N THR A 232 10.16 -8.38 -26.40
CA THR A 232 10.09 -6.90 -26.47
C THR A 232 8.64 -6.46 -26.66
N SER A 233 8.28 -5.30 -26.12
CA SER A 233 6.98 -4.68 -26.31
C SER A 233 7.16 -3.28 -26.89
N GLU A 234 6.38 -2.95 -27.90
CA GLU A 234 6.31 -1.59 -28.45
C GLU A 234 5.37 -0.68 -27.65
N GLU A 235 4.53 -1.28 -26.80
CA GLU A 235 3.60 -0.60 -25.91
C GLU A 235 3.79 -1.10 -24.48
N GLY A 236 3.38 -0.27 -23.53
CA GLY A 236 3.33 -0.61 -22.13
C GLY A 236 4.54 -0.18 -21.31
N ALA A 237 4.33 -0.04 -20.02
CA ALA A 237 5.37 0.23 -19.02
C ALA A 237 5.43 -0.97 -18.07
N PRO A 238 6.61 -1.58 -17.84
CA PRO A 238 6.73 -2.74 -16.95
C PRO A 238 6.15 -2.47 -15.56
N GLN A 239 5.16 -3.24 -15.12
CA GLN A 239 4.61 -3.13 -13.77
C GLN A 239 5.63 -3.65 -12.76
N GLY A 240 6.15 -2.79 -11.87
CA GLY A 240 6.99 -3.20 -10.74
C GLY A 240 8.31 -2.44 -10.62
N GLY A 241 8.71 -1.65 -11.61
CA GLY A 241 9.84 -0.73 -11.51
C GLY A 241 9.47 0.57 -10.78
N PRO A 242 10.44 1.25 -10.15
CA PRO A 242 10.24 2.54 -9.47
C PRO A 242 9.81 3.68 -10.39
N LEU A 243 10.10 3.57 -11.69
CA LEU A 243 9.81 4.60 -12.69
C LEU A 243 8.33 4.57 -13.14
N SER A 244 7.71 3.40 -13.21
CA SER A 244 6.36 3.23 -13.74
C SER A 244 5.28 4.07 -13.04
N PRO A 245 5.28 4.27 -11.71
CA PRO A 245 4.30 5.10 -11.02
C PRO A 245 4.29 6.56 -11.47
N ILE A 246 5.46 7.20 -11.60
CA ILE A 246 5.53 8.60 -12.04
C ILE A 246 5.18 8.73 -13.52
N LEU A 247 5.62 7.80 -14.37
CA LEU A 247 5.26 7.77 -15.79
C LEU A 247 3.75 7.63 -15.98
N SER A 248 3.08 6.84 -15.14
CA SER A 248 1.62 6.71 -15.17
C SER A 248 0.92 8.02 -14.83
N ASN A 249 1.42 8.76 -13.85
CA ASN A 249 0.86 10.08 -13.51
C ASN A 249 1.10 11.10 -14.63
N ILE A 250 2.27 11.13 -15.25
CA ILE A 250 2.57 12.00 -16.40
C ILE A 250 1.65 11.68 -17.60
N MET A 251 1.38 10.39 -17.85
CA MET A 251 0.46 9.97 -18.91
C MET A 251 -0.97 10.44 -18.64
N LEU A 252 -1.44 10.33 -17.39
CA LEU A 252 -2.82 10.62 -16.99
C LEU A 252 -3.05 12.08 -16.57
N ASP A 253 -2.01 12.90 -16.44
CA ASP A 253 -2.12 14.34 -16.12
C ASP A 253 -3.00 15.09 -17.15
N GLU A 254 -2.97 14.65 -18.39
CA GLU A 254 -3.81 15.26 -19.44
C GLU A 254 -5.30 14.96 -19.24
N LEU A 255 -5.63 13.78 -18.69
CA LEU A 255 -6.99 13.46 -18.25
C LEU A 255 -7.40 14.36 -17.09
N ASP A 256 -6.50 14.55 -16.11
CA ASP A 256 -6.77 15.43 -14.97
C ASP A 256 -7.05 16.86 -15.41
N LYS A 257 -6.20 17.40 -16.29
CA LYS A 257 -6.36 18.75 -16.86
C LYS A 257 -7.62 18.91 -17.70
N GLU A 258 -8.03 17.87 -18.45
CA GLU A 258 -9.27 17.89 -19.20
C GLU A 258 -10.50 17.89 -18.27
N LEU A 259 -10.44 17.14 -17.15
CA LEU A 259 -11.47 17.13 -16.13
C LEU A 259 -11.57 18.48 -15.40
N GLU A 260 -10.43 19.12 -15.10
CA GLU A 260 -10.37 20.47 -14.51
C GLU A 260 -10.91 21.53 -15.47
N LYS A 261 -10.51 21.48 -16.74
CA LYS A 261 -11.01 22.40 -17.78
C LYS A 261 -12.53 22.36 -17.91
N ARG A 262 -13.13 21.19 -17.69
CA ARG A 262 -14.59 20.98 -17.71
C ARG A 262 -15.24 21.19 -16.34
N GLU A 263 -14.48 21.65 -15.34
CA GLU A 263 -14.94 21.91 -13.97
C GLU A 263 -15.53 20.68 -13.26
N HIS A 264 -15.11 19.48 -13.67
CA HIS A 264 -15.59 18.24 -13.05
C HIS A 264 -14.95 18.03 -11.67
N LYS A 265 -15.76 17.61 -10.70
CA LYS A 265 -15.31 17.17 -9.39
C LYS A 265 -14.84 15.73 -9.51
N PHE A 266 -13.57 15.44 -9.24
CA PHE A 266 -13.02 14.09 -9.37
C PHE A 266 -11.96 13.76 -8.32
N CYS A 267 -11.69 12.49 -8.14
CA CYS A 267 -10.57 11.97 -7.39
C CYS A 267 -9.90 10.85 -8.20
N ARG A 268 -8.63 11.03 -8.56
CA ARG A 268 -7.85 10.00 -9.23
C ARG A 268 -6.79 9.42 -8.31
N TYR A 269 -6.69 8.11 -8.26
CA TYR A 269 -5.63 7.40 -7.56
C TYR A 269 -4.98 6.38 -8.50
N ALA A 270 -3.85 6.73 -9.08
CA ALA A 270 -3.22 6.00 -10.19
C ALA A 270 -4.19 5.87 -11.39
N ASP A 271 -4.54 4.65 -11.78
CA ASP A 271 -5.48 4.32 -12.84
C ASP A 271 -6.96 4.33 -12.41
N ASP A 272 -7.25 4.31 -11.10
CA ASP A 272 -8.63 4.43 -10.58
C ASP A 272 -9.08 5.89 -10.60
N CYS A 273 -10.09 6.24 -11.41
CA CYS A 273 -10.63 7.60 -11.51
C CYS A 273 -12.14 7.62 -11.22
N ASN A 274 -12.53 8.40 -10.21
CA ASN A 274 -13.91 8.62 -9.84
C ASN A 274 -14.30 10.09 -10.08
N ILE A 275 -15.32 10.33 -10.92
CA ILE A 275 -15.86 11.66 -11.20
C ILE A 275 -17.23 11.76 -10.53
N TYR A 276 -17.47 12.86 -9.81
CA TYR A 276 -18.67 13.07 -9.01
C TYR A 276 -19.61 14.03 -9.72
N VAL A 277 -20.89 13.63 -9.88
CA VAL A 277 -21.92 14.40 -10.58
C VAL A 277 -23.23 14.44 -9.80
N LYS A 278 -24.11 15.41 -10.11
CA LYS A 278 -25.38 15.62 -9.39
C LYS A 278 -26.49 14.67 -9.85
N SER A 279 -26.51 14.25 -11.12
CA SER A 279 -27.56 13.41 -11.69
C SER A 279 -27.00 12.23 -12.49
N LYS A 280 -27.79 11.17 -12.67
CA LYS A 280 -27.43 9.99 -13.46
C LYS A 280 -27.19 10.37 -14.92
N ARG A 281 -28.11 11.15 -15.52
CA ARG A 281 -28.01 11.62 -16.92
C ARG A 281 -26.72 12.44 -17.17
N ALA A 282 -26.33 13.29 -16.20
CA ALA A 282 -25.05 13.99 -16.29
C ALA A 282 -23.88 13.01 -16.23
N GLY A 283 -23.95 11.98 -15.39
CA GLY A 283 -22.92 10.95 -15.30
C GLY A 283 -22.77 10.15 -16.58
N GLU A 284 -23.85 9.76 -17.22
CA GLU A 284 -23.83 9.03 -18.48
C GLU A 284 -23.15 9.86 -19.58
N ARG A 285 -23.50 11.13 -19.72
CA ARG A 285 -22.83 12.04 -20.67
C ARG A 285 -21.33 12.22 -20.36
N VAL A 286 -20.98 12.33 -19.09
CA VAL A 286 -19.56 12.44 -18.67
C VAL A 286 -18.83 11.16 -18.98
N MET A 287 -19.41 9.98 -18.72
CA MET A 287 -18.83 8.67 -19.08
C MET A 287 -18.51 8.60 -20.56
N ASP A 288 -19.44 8.94 -21.43
CA ASP A 288 -19.26 8.87 -22.89
C ASP A 288 -18.16 9.84 -23.35
N ASN A 289 -18.24 11.11 -22.90
CA ASN A 289 -17.29 12.15 -23.31
C ASN A 289 -15.86 11.85 -22.84
N ILE A 290 -15.70 11.39 -21.60
CA ILE A 290 -14.37 11.06 -21.06
C ILE A 290 -13.84 9.76 -21.65
N THR A 291 -14.70 8.78 -21.93
CA THR A 291 -14.30 7.58 -22.68
C THR A 291 -13.75 7.93 -24.05
N ASN A 292 -14.46 8.78 -24.81
CA ASN A 292 -14.00 9.24 -26.13
C ASN A 292 -12.67 10.01 -26.04
N PHE A 293 -12.48 10.82 -24.99
CA PHE A 293 -11.21 11.51 -24.76
C PHE A 293 -10.07 10.53 -24.48
N ILE A 294 -10.28 9.56 -23.57
CA ILE A 294 -9.28 8.56 -23.19
C ILE A 294 -8.88 7.69 -24.39
N GLU A 295 -9.88 7.19 -25.13
CA GLU A 295 -9.64 6.29 -26.28
C GLU A 295 -9.11 7.06 -27.49
N GLY A 296 -9.61 8.27 -27.75
CA GLY A 296 -9.22 9.09 -28.90
C GLY A 296 -7.85 9.76 -28.72
N LYS A 297 -7.62 10.44 -27.59
CA LYS A 297 -6.44 11.27 -27.39
C LYS A 297 -5.31 10.55 -26.65
N LEU A 298 -5.61 9.79 -25.61
CA LEU A 298 -4.58 9.09 -24.83
C LEU A 298 -4.26 7.70 -25.41
N LYS A 299 -5.06 7.20 -26.36
CA LYS A 299 -4.93 5.86 -26.94
C LYS A 299 -4.96 4.74 -25.89
N LEU A 300 -5.63 4.99 -24.78
CA LEU A 300 -5.89 4.03 -23.72
C LEU A 300 -7.29 3.43 -23.90
N LYS A 301 -7.57 2.27 -23.31
CA LYS A 301 -8.87 1.63 -23.43
C LYS A 301 -9.62 1.63 -22.11
N VAL A 302 -10.88 2.04 -22.13
CA VAL A 302 -11.78 2.00 -20.95
C VAL A 302 -12.39 0.60 -20.82
N ASN A 303 -12.34 0.03 -19.65
CA ASN A 303 -12.97 -1.24 -19.33
C ASN A 303 -14.48 -1.04 -19.12
N ARG A 304 -15.27 -1.17 -20.18
CA ARG A 304 -16.71 -0.91 -20.15
C ARG A 304 -17.49 -1.87 -19.23
N SER A 305 -16.96 -3.06 -18.94
CA SER A 305 -17.62 -4.03 -18.06
C SER A 305 -17.47 -3.69 -16.56
N LYS A 306 -16.42 -2.92 -16.22
CA LYS A 306 -16.15 -2.51 -14.83
C LYS A 306 -16.49 -1.05 -14.57
N SER A 307 -16.36 -0.19 -15.59
CA SER A 307 -16.75 1.21 -15.49
C SER A 307 -18.28 1.34 -15.38
N ALA A 308 -18.77 2.25 -14.55
CA ALA A 308 -20.20 2.44 -14.36
C ALA A 308 -20.53 3.81 -13.79
N VAL A 309 -21.76 4.25 -14.07
CA VAL A 309 -22.39 5.41 -13.44
C VAL A 309 -23.37 4.94 -12.38
N GLU A 310 -22.98 5.09 -11.11
CA GLU A 310 -23.72 4.52 -9.99
C GLU A 310 -23.71 5.44 -8.76
N ARG A 311 -24.50 5.07 -7.75
CA ARG A 311 -24.44 5.73 -6.45
C ARG A 311 -23.14 5.36 -5.72
N PRO A 312 -22.49 6.28 -4.95
CA PRO A 312 -21.22 6.02 -4.25
C PRO A 312 -21.26 4.78 -3.34
N TRP A 313 -22.39 4.50 -2.72
CA TRP A 313 -22.55 3.33 -1.83
C TRP A 313 -22.66 1.99 -2.56
N LYS A 314 -22.86 1.99 -3.87
CA LYS A 314 -22.81 0.79 -4.72
C LYS A 314 -21.41 0.53 -5.30
N ARG A 315 -20.53 1.52 -5.28
CA ARG A 315 -19.17 1.43 -5.80
C ARG A 315 -18.14 1.35 -4.67
N LYS A 316 -16.98 0.87 -5.01
CA LYS A 316 -15.85 0.77 -4.11
C LYS A 316 -14.73 1.68 -4.64
N PHE A 317 -14.24 2.58 -3.81
CA PHE A 317 -13.05 3.38 -4.10
C PHE A 317 -11.97 3.07 -3.07
N LEU A 318 -10.79 2.63 -3.50
CA LEU A 318 -9.63 2.30 -2.67
C LEU A 318 -9.93 1.31 -1.52
N GLY A 319 -10.88 0.41 -1.73
CA GLY A 319 -11.30 -0.55 -0.70
C GLY A 319 -12.36 -0.06 0.27
N PHE A 320 -12.78 1.19 0.17
CA PHE A 320 -13.86 1.80 0.94
C PHE A 320 -15.15 1.89 0.12
N THR A 321 -16.23 2.16 0.81
CA THR A 321 -17.54 2.52 0.24
C THR A 321 -18.05 3.75 1.00
N ILE A 322 -18.50 4.77 0.30
CA ILE A 322 -19.02 5.98 0.93
C ILE A 322 -20.55 5.89 0.96
N MET A 323 -21.11 5.87 2.15
CA MET A 323 -22.55 5.81 2.41
C MET A 323 -23.07 7.19 2.84
N LEU A 324 -24.39 7.37 2.80
CA LEU A 324 -25.05 8.51 3.41
C LEU A 324 -25.63 8.07 4.76
N SER A 325 -25.29 8.78 5.82
CA SER A 325 -25.84 8.60 7.16
C SER A 325 -26.37 9.95 7.64
N PHE A 326 -27.67 10.03 7.90
CA PHE A 326 -28.34 11.30 8.25
C PHE A 326 -28.01 12.46 7.28
N GLY A 327 -28.00 12.17 5.98
CA GLY A 327 -27.72 13.16 4.92
C GLY A 327 -26.23 13.49 4.71
N LYS A 328 -25.33 13.05 5.58
CA LYS A 328 -23.87 13.27 5.49
C LYS A 328 -23.15 12.04 4.94
N ALA A 329 -22.12 12.28 4.14
CA ALA A 329 -21.24 11.23 3.66
C ALA A 329 -20.49 10.58 4.84
N CYS A 330 -20.40 9.27 4.79
CA CYS A 330 -19.75 8.46 5.81
C CYS A 330 -18.97 7.32 5.14
N THR A 331 -17.66 7.35 5.26
CA THR A 331 -16.79 6.28 4.74
C THR A 331 -16.90 5.03 5.60
N THR A 332 -17.13 3.90 4.94
CA THR A 332 -17.17 2.56 5.52
C THR A 332 -16.24 1.62 4.76
N ILE A 333 -15.94 0.47 5.36
CA ILE A 333 -15.12 -0.55 4.72
C ILE A 333 -15.97 -1.34 3.73
N SER A 334 -15.52 -1.50 2.48
CA SER A 334 -16.26 -2.24 1.48
C SER A 334 -16.44 -3.72 1.88
N LYS A 335 -17.59 -4.30 1.51
CA LYS A 335 -17.89 -5.73 1.78
C LYS A 335 -16.79 -6.66 1.26
N GLN A 336 -16.22 -6.36 0.10
CA GLN A 336 -15.12 -7.13 -0.50
C GLN A 336 -13.82 -7.05 0.32
N SER A 337 -13.48 -5.86 0.84
CA SER A 337 -12.29 -5.67 1.68
C SER A 337 -12.43 -6.40 3.02
N LEU A 338 -13.62 -6.36 3.61
CA LEU A 338 -13.91 -7.09 4.84
C LEU A 338 -13.89 -8.62 4.61
N LYS A 339 -14.43 -9.10 3.49
CA LYS A 339 -14.36 -10.52 3.10
C LYS A 339 -12.91 -10.98 2.97
N ARG A 340 -12.08 -10.24 2.22
CA ARG A 340 -10.64 -10.56 2.05
C ARG A 340 -9.89 -10.62 3.38
N TYR A 341 -10.15 -9.68 4.27
CA TYR A 341 -9.57 -9.71 5.61
C TYR A 341 -9.97 -10.99 6.35
N LYS A 342 -11.29 -11.30 6.39
CA LYS A 342 -11.80 -12.51 7.06
C LYS A 342 -11.22 -13.80 6.46
N ASP A 343 -11.04 -13.86 5.14
CA ASP A 343 -10.48 -15.02 4.46
C ASP A 343 -9.00 -15.24 4.85
N LYS A 344 -8.21 -14.16 4.86
CA LYS A 344 -6.80 -14.21 5.31
C LYS A 344 -6.68 -14.64 6.78
N ILE A 345 -7.57 -14.17 7.65
CA ILE A 345 -7.63 -14.61 9.04
C ILE A 345 -8.06 -16.08 9.16
N ARG A 346 -9.04 -16.54 8.35
CA ARG A 346 -9.45 -17.95 8.30
C ARG A 346 -8.30 -18.87 7.93
N GLU A 347 -7.47 -18.47 7.01
CA GLU A 347 -6.28 -19.23 6.59
C GLU A 347 -5.29 -19.41 7.76
N ILE A 348 -4.95 -18.34 8.48
CA ILE A 348 -4.01 -18.39 9.62
C ILE A 348 -4.62 -19.15 10.79
N LEU A 349 -5.89 -18.91 11.09
CA LEU A 349 -6.64 -19.53 12.17
C LEU A 349 -7.40 -20.78 11.71
N SER A 350 -6.88 -21.48 10.69
CA SER A 350 -7.32 -22.83 10.37
C SER A 350 -6.87 -23.79 11.46
N ARG A 351 -7.81 -24.58 12.00
CA ARG A 351 -7.52 -25.58 13.04
C ARG A 351 -6.63 -26.73 12.56
N SER A 352 -6.52 -26.91 11.23
CA SER A 352 -5.73 -27.97 10.60
C SER A 352 -4.30 -27.54 10.30
N LYS A 353 -3.99 -26.24 10.35
CA LYS A 353 -2.66 -25.70 10.02
C LYS A 353 -1.69 -25.99 11.18
N PRO A 354 -0.54 -26.66 10.94
CA PRO A 354 0.47 -26.92 11.96
C PRO A 354 1.18 -25.60 12.32
N MET A 355 0.72 -24.94 13.38
CA MET A 355 1.25 -23.66 13.83
C MET A 355 0.98 -23.50 15.33
N THR A 356 1.99 -23.06 16.10
CA THR A 356 1.84 -22.78 17.53
C THR A 356 0.93 -21.56 17.76
N LEU A 357 0.44 -21.40 18.99
CA LEU A 357 -0.42 -20.26 19.33
C LEU A 357 0.33 -18.94 19.22
N GLU A 358 1.58 -18.88 19.64
CA GLU A 358 2.46 -17.72 19.57
C GLU A 358 2.69 -17.28 18.11
N GLN A 359 3.02 -18.24 17.24
CA GLN A 359 3.19 -17.98 15.80
C GLN A 359 1.91 -17.42 15.17
N ARG A 360 0.73 -17.94 15.59
CA ARG A 360 -0.56 -17.43 15.12
C ARG A 360 -0.76 -15.98 15.55
N ILE A 361 -0.49 -15.66 16.82
CA ILE A 361 -0.64 -14.30 17.38
C ILE A 361 0.31 -13.33 16.69
N ILE A 362 1.57 -13.70 16.46
CA ILE A 362 2.54 -12.85 15.75
C ILE A 362 2.03 -12.51 14.33
N LYS A 363 1.63 -13.53 13.55
CA LYS A 363 1.08 -13.32 12.20
C LYS A 363 -0.21 -12.53 12.20
N MET A 364 -1.08 -12.77 13.18
CA MET A 364 -2.30 -12.01 13.37
C MET A 364 -2.04 -10.54 13.63
N ASN A 365 -1.09 -10.23 14.53
CA ASN A 365 -0.75 -8.86 14.87
C ASN A 365 -0.23 -8.08 13.66
N GLN A 366 0.60 -8.69 12.82
CA GLN A 366 1.07 -8.07 11.57
C GLN A 366 -0.09 -7.67 10.67
N ILE A 367 -1.06 -8.59 10.49
CA ILE A 367 -2.23 -8.33 9.64
C ILE A 367 -3.14 -7.30 10.28
N ASN A 368 -3.45 -7.43 11.57
CA ASN A 368 -4.36 -6.55 12.29
C ASN A 368 -3.86 -5.11 12.28
N ILE A 369 -2.57 -4.90 12.57
CA ILE A 369 -1.97 -3.56 12.59
C ILE A 369 -1.99 -2.94 11.20
N GLY A 370 -1.52 -3.66 10.17
CA GLY A 370 -1.53 -3.15 8.80
C GLY A 370 -2.94 -2.84 8.30
N TRP A 371 -3.91 -3.70 8.63
CA TRP A 371 -5.30 -3.51 8.21
C TRP A 371 -5.96 -2.32 8.89
N ILE A 372 -5.81 -2.16 10.20
CA ILE A 372 -6.44 -1.06 10.94
C ILE A 372 -5.77 0.29 10.65
N ASN A 373 -4.47 0.32 10.41
CA ASN A 373 -3.77 1.54 9.99
C ASN A 373 -4.27 2.06 8.65
N TYR A 374 -4.66 1.17 7.73
CA TYR A 374 -5.23 1.56 6.44
C TYR A 374 -6.72 1.89 6.53
N TYR A 375 -7.52 1.00 7.14
CA TYR A 375 -8.98 1.12 7.18
C TYR A 375 -9.50 1.94 8.35
N GLY A 376 -8.67 2.26 9.32
CA GLY A 376 -9.06 3.02 10.52
C GLY A 376 -9.58 4.44 10.26
N ILE A 377 -9.31 5.00 9.08
CA ILE A 377 -9.92 6.29 8.67
C ILE A 377 -11.44 6.22 8.52
N ALA A 378 -11.99 5.02 8.29
CA ALA A 378 -13.43 4.81 8.18
C ALA A 378 -14.09 4.76 9.56
N LYS A 379 -15.39 5.09 9.64
CA LYS A 379 -16.19 4.88 10.85
C LYS A 379 -16.43 3.39 11.07
N CYS A 380 -15.44 2.67 11.62
CA CYS A 380 -15.45 1.21 11.70
C CYS A 380 -15.30 0.64 13.12
N LYS A 381 -15.50 1.45 14.20
CA LYS A 381 -15.38 0.98 15.58
C LYS A 381 -16.20 -0.29 15.85
N GLY A 382 -17.47 -0.30 15.46
CA GLY A 382 -18.34 -1.48 15.63
C GLY A 382 -17.86 -2.70 14.83
N ILE A 383 -17.33 -2.48 13.62
CA ILE A 383 -16.74 -3.56 12.81
C ILE A 383 -15.48 -4.11 13.51
N ALA A 384 -14.62 -3.26 14.03
CA ALA A 384 -13.42 -3.67 14.77
C ALA A 384 -13.78 -4.52 16.00
N GLN A 385 -14.78 -4.10 16.77
CA GLN A 385 -15.28 -4.85 17.93
C GLN A 385 -15.82 -6.24 17.54
N GLN A 386 -16.60 -6.31 16.47
CA GLN A 386 -17.13 -7.60 15.97
C GLN A 386 -16.01 -8.50 15.47
N LEU A 387 -15.00 -7.95 14.79
CA LEU A 387 -13.85 -8.71 14.32
C LEU A 387 -13.00 -9.21 15.48
N ASP A 388 -12.74 -8.40 16.50
CA ASP A 388 -12.01 -8.82 17.70
C ASP A 388 -12.71 -10.00 18.41
N LYS A 389 -14.05 -9.92 18.55
CA LYS A 389 -14.84 -11.01 19.11
C LYS A 389 -14.72 -12.30 18.28
N TRP A 390 -14.84 -12.16 16.97
CA TRP A 390 -14.74 -13.28 16.02
C TRP A 390 -13.33 -13.90 15.98
N ILE A 391 -12.26 -13.09 16.04
CA ILE A 391 -10.87 -13.54 16.09
C ILE A 391 -10.63 -14.37 17.36
N ARG A 392 -11.04 -13.86 18.52
CA ARG A 392 -10.89 -14.61 19.79
C ARG A 392 -11.65 -15.95 19.76
N GLN A 393 -12.85 -15.98 19.19
CA GLN A 393 -13.59 -17.24 19.01
C GLN A 393 -12.80 -18.22 18.14
N ARG A 394 -12.18 -17.78 17.06
CA ARG A 394 -11.35 -18.63 16.20
C ARG A 394 -10.09 -19.12 16.90
N LEU A 395 -9.43 -18.29 17.68
CA LEU A 395 -8.28 -18.69 18.51
C LEU A 395 -8.67 -19.76 19.54
N ARG A 396 -9.79 -19.56 20.25
CA ARG A 396 -10.35 -20.56 21.17
C ARG A 396 -10.60 -21.90 20.48
N MET A 397 -11.15 -21.87 19.27
CA MET A 397 -11.34 -23.08 18.47
C MET A 397 -10.01 -23.78 18.16
N CYS A 398 -8.96 -23.05 17.84
CA CYS A 398 -7.63 -23.61 17.59
C CYS A 398 -7.03 -24.24 18.86
N ILE A 399 -7.10 -23.52 19.99
CA ILE A 399 -6.63 -24.01 21.30
C ILE A 399 -7.37 -25.30 21.68
N TRP A 400 -8.71 -25.30 21.54
CA TRP A 400 -9.52 -26.47 21.88
C TRP A 400 -9.21 -27.68 20.98
N LYS A 401 -8.84 -27.44 19.73
CA LYS A 401 -8.35 -28.53 18.84
C LYS A 401 -6.98 -29.04 19.26
N GLN A 402 -6.08 -28.19 19.73
CA GLN A 402 -4.76 -28.58 20.25
C GLN A 402 -4.90 -29.43 21.52
N TRP A 403 -5.87 -29.11 22.40
CA TRP A 403 -6.20 -29.89 23.59
C TRP A 403 -7.03 -31.13 23.24
N LYS A 404 -6.57 -31.95 22.35
CA LYS A 404 -7.30 -33.04 21.73
C LYS A 404 -7.89 -34.04 22.75
N LYS A 405 -7.08 -34.49 23.73
CA LYS A 405 -7.44 -35.49 24.74
C LYS A 405 -8.11 -34.87 25.97
N VAL A 406 -9.08 -35.55 26.56
CA VAL A 406 -9.77 -35.13 27.80
C VAL A 406 -8.77 -34.80 28.91
N LYS A 407 -7.77 -35.64 29.14
CA LYS A 407 -6.69 -35.43 30.13
C LYS A 407 -5.94 -34.11 29.89
N THR A 408 -5.65 -33.78 28.61
CA THR A 408 -4.98 -32.52 28.26
C THR A 408 -5.88 -31.33 28.50
N ARG A 409 -7.18 -31.42 28.13
CA ARG A 409 -8.17 -30.35 28.40
C ARG A 409 -8.28 -30.11 29.90
N TYR A 410 -8.45 -31.17 30.70
CA TYR A 410 -8.53 -31.08 32.15
C TYR A 410 -7.30 -30.38 32.76
N LYS A 411 -6.08 -30.84 32.39
CA LYS A 411 -4.83 -30.24 32.88
C LYS A 411 -4.74 -28.74 32.55
N ASN A 412 -5.09 -28.36 31.34
CA ASN A 412 -5.04 -26.95 30.92
C ASN A 412 -6.14 -26.11 31.57
N LEU A 413 -7.36 -26.65 31.75
CA LEU A 413 -8.45 -25.96 32.44
C LEU A 413 -8.12 -25.73 33.91
N LYS A 414 -7.45 -26.70 34.58
CA LYS A 414 -6.93 -26.53 35.94
C LYS A 414 -5.88 -25.41 36.03
N LYS A 415 -4.95 -25.36 35.06
CA LYS A 415 -3.94 -24.32 35.00
C LYS A 415 -4.57 -22.92 34.81
N LEU A 416 -5.73 -22.84 34.17
CA LEU A 416 -6.49 -21.60 33.97
C LEU A 416 -7.41 -21.25 35.16
N GLY A 417 -7.25 -21.93 36.33
CA GLY A 417 -7.90 -21.55 37.58
C GLY A 417 -9.26 -22.22 37.84
N LEU A 418 -9.71 -23.17 37.01
CA LEU A 418 -10.95 -23.90 37.28
C LEU A 418 -10.79 -24.87 38.46
N ASN A 419 -11.84 -25.03 39.26
CA ASN A 419 -11.91 -26.06 40.29
C ASN A 419 -11.96 -27.47 39.63
N HIS A 420 -11.78 -28.51 40.42
CA HIS A 420 -11.71 -29.91 39.96
C HIS A 420 -12.98 -30.31 39.21
N TYR A 421 -14.13 -30.07 39.80
CA TYR A 421 -15.43 -30.46 39.25
C TYR A 421 -15.73 -29.76 37.91
N GLN A 422 -15.52 -28.46 37.83
CA GLN A 422 -15.70 -27.69 36.62
C GLN A 422 -14.75 -28.15 35.51
N ALA A 423 -13.48 -28.39 35.85
CA ALA A 423 -12.47 -28.85 34.91
C ALA A 423 -12.80 -30.19 34.29
N ILE A 424 -13.27 -31.19 35.11
CA ILE A 424 -13.74 -32.49 34.62
C ILE A 424 -14.97 -32.32 33.72
N LYS A 425 -16.00 -31.59 34.18
CA LYS A 425 -17.23 -31.36 33.44
C LYS A 425 -16.95 -30.72 32.08
N PHE A 426 -16.09 -29.74 32.04
CA PHE A 426 -15.74 -29.01 30.78
C PHE A 426 -14.82 -29.84 29.88
N ALA A 427 -13.86 -30.56 30.40
CA ALA A 427 -12.97 -31.42 29.63
C ALA A 427 -13.70 -32.51 28.87
N ASN A 428 -14.79 -33.03 29.45
CA ASN A 428 -15.63 -34.08 28.88
C ASN A 428 -16.68 -33.57 27.89
N THR A 429 -16.71 -32.28 27.55
CA THR A 429 -17.68 -31.76 26.60
C THR A 429 -17.60 -32.47 25.25
N ARG A 430 -18.76 -32.89 24.73
CA ARG A 430 -18.93 -33.54 23.40
C ARG A 430 -19.23 -32.52 22.30
N LYS A 431 -19.32 -31.21 22.64
CA LYS A 431 -19.59 -30.13 21.67
C LYS A 431 -18.44 -30.01 20.69
N GLY A 432 -18.74 -29.78 19.41
CA GLY A 432 -17.72 -29.51 18.39
C GLY A 432 -16.88 -28.26 18.69
N TYR A 433 -15.66 -28.19 18.18
CA TYR A 433 -14.67 -27.15 18.47
C TYR A 433 -15.21 -25.72 18.36
N TRP A 434 -16.00 -25.43 17.33
CA TRP A 434 -16.59 -24.11 17.10
C TRP A 434 -17.66 -23.76 18.14
N ARG A 435 -18.54 -24.72 18.46
CA ARG A 435 -19.57 -24.52 19.52
C ARG A 435 -18.94 -24.30 20.88
N THR A 436 -17.91 -25.08 21.23
CA THR A 436 -17.19 -24.93 22.49
C THR A 436 -16.47 -23.58 22.57
N ALA A 437 -15.85 -23.11 21.48
CA ALA A 437 -15.18 -21.81 21.41
C ALA A 437 -16.11 -20.62 21.67
N ASN A 438 -17.42 -20.77 21.53
CA ASN A 438 -18.43 -19.74 21.79
C ASN A 438 -19.30 -20.06 23.03
N SER A 439 -18.90 -21.05 23.84
CA SER A 439 -19.62 -21.44 25.05
C SER A 439 -19.09 -20.69 26.29
N ALA A 440 -19.86 -20.74 27.39
CA ALA A 440 -19.43 -20.23 28.69
C ALA A 440 -18.07 -20.80 29.10
N ILE A 441 -17.81 -22.09 28.82
CA ILE A 441 -16.53 -22.78 29.12
C ILE A 441 -15.34 -21.96 28.63
N SER A 442 -15.32 -21.64 27.33
CA SER A 442 -14.20 -20.92 26.69
C SER A 442 -14.20 -19.44 27.01
N ASN A 443 -15.37 -18.85 27.30
CA ASN A 443 -15.46 -17.41 27.63
C ASN A 443 -14.94 -17.12 29.03
N THR A 444 -15.11 -18.03 29.98
CA THR A 444 -14.63 -17.89 31.37
C THR A 444 -13.17 -18.27 31.53
N THR A 445 -12.64 -19.20 30.72
CA THR A 445 -11.26 -19.68 30.84
C THR A 445 -10.27 -19.00 29.90
N LEU A 446 -10.64 -18.87 28.64
CA LEU A 446 -9.85 -18.19 27.62
C LEU A 446 -10.39 -16.77 27.43
N THR A 447 -10.23 -15.96 28.46
CA THR A 447 -10.77 -14.58 28.55
C THR A 447 -10.12 -13.62 27.55
N ASN A 448 -10.62 -12.40 27.45
CA ASN A 448 -9.97 -11.36 26.66
C ASN A 448 -8.58 -11.03 27.22
N GLN A 449 -8.43 -11.02 28.56
CA GLN A 449 -7.17 -10.77 29.24
C GLN A 449 -6.14 -11.84 28.88
N PHE A 450 -6.51 -13.12 28.91
CA PHE A 450 -5.65 -14.22 28.48
C PHE A 450 -5.00 -14.00 27.11
N PHE A 451 -5.76 -13.54 26.11
CA PHE A 451 -5.21 -13.24 24.79
C PHE A 451 -4.36 -11.98 24.76
N THR A 452 -4.69 -10.99 25.59
CA THR A 452 -3.89 -9.77 25.75
C THR A 452 -2.54 -10.09 26.35
N ASP A 453 -2.50 -10.93 27.38
CA ASP A 453 -1.27 -11.39 28.06
C ASP A 453 -0.37 -12.21 27.11
N LEU A 454 -0.96 -12.93 26.17
CA LEU A 454 -0.26 -13.61 25.06
C LEU A 454 0.19 -12.64 23.95
N GLY A 455 -0.05 -11.35 24.10
CA GLY A 455 0.38 -10.32 23.17
C GLY A 455 -0.53 -10.08 21.96
N LEU A 456 -1.80 -10.58 21.97
CA LEU A 456 -2.75 -10.30 20.89
C LEU A 456 -3.16 -8.83 20.90
N LYS A 457 -2.90 -8.10 19.82
CA LYS A 457 -3.30 -6.71 19.63
C LYS A 457 -4.74 -6.63 19.11
N SER A 458 -5.62 -5.97 19.90
CA SER A 458 -7.02 -5.73 19.53
C SER A 458 -7.13 -4.67 18.44
N LEU A 459 -7.95 -4.93 17.42
CA LEU A 459 -8.32 -3.97 16.38
C LEU A 459 -9.00 -2.73 16.97
N THR A 460 -9.91 -2.95 17.92
CA THR A 460 -10.63 -1.86 18.61
C THR A 460 -9.66 -0.95 19.37
N HIS A 461 -8.70 -1.52 20.08
CA HIS A 461 -7.70 -0.73 20.79
C HIS A 461 -6.81 0.06 19.84
N GLN A 462 -6.38 -0.54 18.74
CA GLN A 462 -5.59 0.17 17.72
C GLN A 462 -6.43 1.27 17.03
N TYR A 463 -7.73 1.02 16.77
CA TYR A 463 -8.64 2.02 16.22
C TYR A 463 -8.73 3.26 17.13
N ILE A 464 -8.92 3.05 18.43
CA ILE A 464 -8.98 4.15 19.41
C ILE A 464 -7.67 4.94 19.49
N LYS A 465 -6.52 4.30 19.23
CA LYS A 465 -5.22 4.99 19.21
C LYS A 465 -5.02 5.89 17.98
N ILE A 466 -5.74 5.63 16.90
CA ILE A 466 -5.67 6.40 15.64
C ILE A 466 -6.59 7.63 15.72
N HIS A 467 -7.66 7.56 16.53
CA HIS A 467 -8.65 8.61 16.74
C HIS A 467 -8.55 9.26 18.12
#